data_038322947fdf1958debe61a3f61513c1
#
_entry.id   038322947fdf1958debe61a3f61513c1
#
_cell.length_a   1.000
_cell.length_b   1.000
_cell.length_c   1.000
_cell.angle_alpha   90.00
_cell.angle_beta   90.00
_cell.angle_gamma   90.00
#
_symmetry.space_group_name_H-M   'P 1'
#
loop_
_entity.id
_entity.type
_entity.pdbx_description
1 polymer ?
#
loop_
_entity_poly.entity_id
_entity_poly.type
_entity_poly.pdbx_seq_one_letter_code
_entity_poly.pdbx_strand_id
1 'polypeptide(L)'
;MTLLESPPTRALYNEIADKLRREIETGRFVDMQVLPGERDLSTLLGVSRTTLRRAILQLVAEGVLFHRQGAGTFIHRALPRVDQPFSRLTGFSEDMRLRGFVASSRELESGVFLPTPEEAMMLGVSPSESIVRLSRLRLANGVPMAIEHTVVPLKFLPEPEALGPSLYDALEARNLGPARGLQRLRATLLTDADAALLEVPPRSPTLYIQRIAYLADGRCVEFTRSYYRADTYDFVSELTLSPATRRSRP
;
A
#
# COMPACT_ATOMS: atom_id res chain seq x y z
N MET A 1 32.07 -34.08 -37.80
CA MET A 1 31.15 -34.87 -36.96
C MET A 1 30.87 -33.97 -35.73
N THR A 2 29.86 -33.13 -35.87
CA THR A 2 29.53 -32.08 -34.90
C THR A 2 28.64 -32.70 -33.82
N LEU A 3 29.14 -32.77 -32.59
CA LEU A 3 28.37 -33.19 -31.44
C LEU A 3 27.31 -32.14 -31.15
N LEU A 4 26.06 -32.44 -31.38
CA LEU A 4 24.91 -31.66 -30.93
C LEU A 4 24.89 -31.74 -29.39
N GLU A 5 25.31 -30.68 -28.70
CA GLU A 5 25.09 -30.52 -27.28
C GLU A 5 23.57 -30.41 -27.02
N SER A 6 23.04 -31.43 -26.34
CA SER A 6 21.68 -31.40 -25.86
C SER A 6 21.54 -30.21 -24.88
N PRO A 7 20.45 -29.43 -24.92
CA PRO A 7 20.24 -28.32 -23.96
C PRO A 7 20.28 -28.88 -22.53
N PRO A 8 20.86 -28.17 -21.56
CA PRO A 8 20.97 -28.64 -20.19
C PRO A 8 19.57 -28.91 -19.63
N THR A 9 19.32 -30.15 -19.26
CA THR A 9 18.06 -30.58 -18.61
C THR A 9 17.87 -29.74 -17.36
N ARG A 10 16.87 -28.91 -17.35
CA ARG A 10 16.55 -28.03 -16.21
C ARG A 10 16.36 -28.90 -14.97
N ALA A 11 17.13 -28.68 -13.91
CA ALA A 11 17.09 -29.54 -12.73
C ALA A 11 15.67 -29.55 -12.12
N LEU A 12 15.14 -30.73 -11.79
CA LEU A 12 13.77 -30.95 -11.31
C LEU A 12 13.38 -30.01 -10.15
N TYR A 13 14.32 -29.65 -9.26
CA TYR A 13 14.05 -28.72 -8.17
C TYR A 13 13.73 -27.30 -8.66
N ASN A 14 14.27 -26.85 -9.81
CA ASN A 14 13.94 -25.55 -10.42
C ASN A 14 12.51 -25.55 -10.94
N GLU A 15 12.07 -26.64 -11.55
CA GLU A 15 10.67 -26.78 -12.02
C GLU A 15 9.69 -26.74 -10.86
N ILE A 16 10.05 -27.37 -9.73
CA ILE A 16 9.25 -27.33 -8.51
C ILE A 16 9.25 -25.95 -7.88
N ALA A 17 10.37 -25.23 -7.88
CA ALA A 17 10.44 -23.86 -7.40
C ALA A 17 9.55 -22.92 -8.24
N ASP A 18 9.62 -23.02 -9.57
CA ASP A 18 8.76 -22.24 -10.47
C ASP A 18 7.27 -22.59 -10.32
N LYS A 19 6.93 -23.86 -10.08
CA LYS A 19 5.55 -24.27 -9.82
C LYS A 19 5.05 -23.69 -8.51
N LEU A 20 5.82 -23.80 -7.43
CA LEU A 20 5.46 -23.23 -6.12
C LEU A 20 5.31 -21.71 -6.21
N ARG A 21 6.22 -21.01 -6.90
CA ARG A 21 6.13 -19.56 -7.12
C ARG A 21 4.81 -19.19 -7.78
N ARG A 22 4.44 -19.84 -8.88
CA ARG A 22 3.16 -19.60 -9.56
C ARG A 22 1.95 -19.88 -8.68
N GLU A 23 1.97 -20.96 -7.89
CA GLU A 23 0.87 -21.27 -6.97
C GLU A 23 0.75 -20.24 -5.84
N ILE A 24 1.86 -19.67 -5.37
CA ILE A 24 1.89 -18.55 -4.42
C ILE A 24 1.33 -17.29 -5.07
N GLU A 25 1.78 -16.93 -6.27
CA GLU A 25 1.33 -15.76 -7.03
C GLU A 25 -0.15 -15.82 -7.40
N THR A 26 -0.65 -17.01 -7.76
CA THR A 26 -2.07 -17.23 -8.12
C THR A 26 -3.00 -17.37 -6.90
N GLY A 27 -2.45 -17.29 -5.69
CA GLY A 27 -3.26 -17.24 -4.48
C GLY A 27 -3.70 -18.57 -3.91
N ARG A 28 -3.19 -19.72 -4.38
CA ARG A 28 -3.55 -21.04 -3.83
C ARG A 28 -3.22 -21.20 -2.33
N PHE A 29 -2.34 -20.36 -1.81
CA PHE A 29 -1.94 -20.33 -0.41
C PHE A 29 -2.30 -18.99 0.27
N VAL A 30 -3.25 -18.21 -0.29
CA VAL A 30 -3.61 -16.85 0.21
C VAL A 30 -4.10 -16.91 1.66
N ASP A 31 -4.81 -17.95 2.05
CA ASP A 31 -5.30 -18.11 3.41
C ASP A 31 -4.24 -18.70 4.37
N MET A 32 -3.10 -19.16 3.83
CA MET A 32 -2.04 -19.80 4.60
C MET A 32 -0.80 -18.88 4.65
N GLN A 33 -0.53 -18.28 5.79
CA GLN A 33 0.75 -17.58 6.01
C GLN A 33 1.93 -18.56 6.08
N VAL A 34 1.65 -19.85 6.33
CA VAL A 34 2.64 -20.92 6.53
C VAL A 34 2.41 -21.99 5.46
N LEU A 35 3.47 -22.39 4.74
CA LEU A 35 3.41 -23.53 3.84
C LEU A 35 3.12 -24.82 4.63
N PRO A 36 2.38 -25.79 4.03
CA PRO A 36 2.27 -27.13 4.59
C PRO A 36 3.65 -27.70 4.90
N GLY A 37 3.73 -28.60 5.89
CA GLY A 37 4.97 -29.25 6.26
C GLY A 37 5.66 -29.92 5.06
N GLU A 38 6.99 -29.97 5.02
CA GLU A 38 7.76 -30.56 3.90
C GLU A 38 7.28 -31.98 3.52
N ARG A 39 6.81 -32.75 4.50
CA ARG A 39 6.29 -34.10 4.26
C ARG A 39 5.00 -34.06 3.44
N ASP A 40 4.06 -33.23 3.87
CA ASP A 40 2.74 -33.16 3.24
C ASP A 40 2.83 -32.49 1.87
N LEU A 41 3.65 -31.46 1.76
CA LEU A 41 3.89 -30.74 0.50
C LEU A 41 4.65 -31.62 -0.52
N SER A 42 5.60 -32.47 -0.08
CA SER A 42 6.29 -33.42 -0.97
C SER A 42 5.33 -34.48 -1.52
N THR A 43 4.40 -34.95 -0.70
CA THR A 43 3.35 -35.90 -1.12
C THR A 43 2.39 -35.22 -2.10
N LEU A 44 1.95 -34.01 -1.82
CA LEU A 44 1.04 -33.22 -2.68
C LEU A 44 1.65 -32.95 -4.06
N LEU A 45 2.96 -32.66 -4.12
CA LEU A 45 3.67 -32.36 -5.37
C LEU A 45 4.24 -33.61 -6.08
N GLY A 46 4.18 -34.81 -5.47
CA GLY A 46 4.69 -36.05 -6.03
C GLY A 46 6.21 -36.06 -6.18
N VAL A 47 6.96 -35.41 -5.29
CA VAL A 47 8.43 -35.31 -5.37
C VAL A 47 9.11 -35.76 -4.09
N SER A 48 10.42 -36.07 -4.20
CA SER A 48 11.20 -36.42 -3.03
C SER A 48 11.33 -35.23 -2.08
N ARG A 49 11.40 -35.47 -0.76
CA ARG A 49 11.63 -34.42 0.24
C ARG A 49 12.94 -33.65 -0.01
N THR A 50 13.96 -34.31 -0.54
CA THR A 50 15.24 -33.67 -0.87
C THR A 50 15.09 -32.69 -2.03
N THR A 51 14.33 -33.06 -3.07
CA THR A 51 14.02 -32.17 -4.21
C THR A 51 13.20 -30.96 -3.76
N LEU A 52 12.16 -31.20 -2.96
CA LEU A 52 11.33 -30.14 -2.41
C LEU A 52 12.14 -29.17 -1.52
N ARG A 53 12.98 -29.71 -0.65
CA ARG A 53 13.83 -28.87 0.25
C ARG A 53 14.79 -27.99 -0.55
N ARG A 54 15.37 -28.47 -1.64
CA ARG A 54 16.20 -27.66 -2.55
C ARG A 54 15.39 -26.55 -3.21
N ALA A 55 14.18 -26.84 -3.68
CA ALA A 55 13.27 -25.83 -4.24
C ALA A 55 12.88 -24.76 -3.20
N ILE A 56 12.56 -25.17 -1.97
CA ILE A 56 12.25 -24.24 -0.88
C ILE A 56 13.47 -23.38 -0.55
N LEU A 57 14.67 -23.93 -0.42
CA LEU A 57 15.90 -23.16 -0.16
C LEU A 57 16.19 -22.14 -1.26
N GLN A 58 15.94 -22.51 -2.52
CA GLN A 58 16.05 -21.57 -3.64
C GLN A 58 15.06 -20.41 -3.48
N LEU A 59 13.77 -20.68 -3.18
CA LEU A 59 12.77 -19.66 -2.97
C LEU A 59 13.04 -18.80 -1.74
N VAL A 60 13.71 -19.35 -0.72
CA VAL A 60 14.19 -18.57 0.44
C VAL A 60 15.34 -17.65 0.02
N ALA A 61 16.29 -18.14 -0.78
CA ALA A 61 17.38 -17.30 -1.29
C ALA A 61 16.89 -16.19 -2.22
N GLU A 62 15.79 -16.41 -2.92
CA GLU A 62 15.10 -15.44 -3.78
C GLU A 62 14.17 -14.50 -3.00
N GLY A 63 14.00 -14.70 -1.67
CA GLY A 63 13.14 -13.88 -0.84
C GLY A 63 11.63 -14.14 -1.01
N VAL A 64 11.24 -15.20 -1.73
CA VAL A 64 9.83 -15.63 -1.89
C VAL A 64 9.31 -16.33 -0.64
N LEU A 65 10.18 -17.03 0.07
CA LEU A 65 9.88 -17.73 1.31
C LEU A 65 10.86 -17.30 2.42
N PHE A 66 10.51 -17.52 3.67
CA PHE A 66 11.44 -17.43 4.79
C PHE A 66 11.19 -18.52 5.84
N HIS A 67 12.26 -18.95 6.52
CA HIS A 67 12.17 -19.90 7.60
C HIS A 67 12.07 -19.20 8.95
N ARG A 68 11.15 -19.67 9.79
CA ARG A 68 11.12 -19.33 11.21
C ARG A 68 11.42 -20.60 12.00
N GLN A 69 12.52 -20.60 12.74
CA GLN A 69 12.96 -21.76 13.52
C GLN A 69 11.85 -22.24 14.46
N GLY A 70 11.49 -23.51 14.37
CA GLY A 70 10.42 -24.13 15.17
C GLY A 70 8.99 -23.82 14.72
N ALA A 71 8.77 -22.89 13.79
CA ALA A 71 7.43 -22.48 13.35
C ALA A 71 7.11 -22.84 11.88
N GLY A 72 8.13 -23.20 11.07
CA GLY A 72 7.92 -23.66 9.68
C GLY A 72 8.47 -22.72 8.61
N THR A 73 8.03 -22.94 7.37
CA THR A 73 8.33 -22.12 6.19
C THR A 73 7.14 -21.21 5.89
N PHE A 74 7.39 -19.93 5.86
CA PHE A 74 6.40 -18.90 5.63
C PHE A 74 6.55 -18.35 4.21
N ILE A 75 5.44 -18.00 3.61
CA ILE A 75 5.43 -17.26 2.35
C ILE A 75 5.84 -15.83 2.69
N HIS A 76 6.96 -15.40 2.10
CA HIS A 76 7.27 -13.99 2.09
C HIS A 76 6.28 -13.36 1.09
N ARG A 77 5.17 -12.83 1.61
CA ARG A 77 4.33 -11.99 0.77
C ARG A 77 5.22 -10.89 0.23
N ALA A 78 5.55 -10.97 -1.05
CA ALA A 78 6.15 -9.82 -1.73
C ALA A 78 5.16 -8.69 -1.53
N LEU A 79 5.50 -7.78 -0.61
CA LEU A 79 4.68 -6.63 -0.34
C LEU A 79 4.60 -5.88 -1.67
N PRO A 80 3.40 -5.54 -2.16
CA PRO A 80 3.30 -4.76 -3.37
C PRO A 80 4.08 -3.47 -3.15
N ARG A 81 5.19 -3.29 -3.87
CA ARG A 81 5.86 -1.98 -3.89
C ARG A 81 5.00 -1.03 -4.69
N VAL A 82 4.67 0.06 -4.07
CA VAL A 82 3.81 1.08 -4.64
C VAL A 82 4.65 2.31 -4.95
N ASP A 83 4.91 2.53 -6.23
CA ASP A 83 5.56 3.75 -6.71
C ASP A 83 4.50 4.83 -6.93
N GLN A 84 4.32 5.75 -6.01
CA GLN A 84 3.35 6.84 -6.14
C GLN A 84 3.99 8.08 -6.76
N PRO A 85 3.47 8.62 -7.88
CA PRO A 85 3.90 9.92 -8.40
C PRO A 85 3.63 11.01 -7.36
N PHE A 86 4.68 11.68 -6.88
CA PHE A 86 4.57 12.71 -5.85
C PHE A 86 3.79 13.95 -6.33
N SER A 87 3.74 14.16 -7.64
CA SER A 87 3.11 15.33 -8.27
C SER A 87 1.64 15.12 -8.65
N ARG A 88 1.07 13.94 -8.40
CA ARG A 88 -0.30 13.62 -8.81
C ARG A 88 -1.25 13.59 -7.61
N LEU A 89 -2.36 14.31 -7.72
CA LEU A 89 -3.40 14.30 -6.72
C LEU A 89 -4.36 13.12 -6.97
N THR A 90 -4.09 11.99 -6.33
CA THR A 90 -4.90 10.77 -6.40
C THR A 90 -5.29 10.30 -5.01
N GLY A 91 -6.42 9.63 -4.89
CA GLY A 91 -6.80 8.91 -3.69
C GLY A 91 -6.16 7.52 -3.64
N PHE A 92 -6.08 6.90 -2.46
CA PHE A 92 -5.50 5.57 -2.28
C PHE A 92 -6.14 4.52 -3.21
N SER A 93 -7.47 4.52 -3.34
CA SER A 93 -8.19 3.54 -4.17
C SER A 93 -7.82 3.65 -5.65
N GLU A 94 -7.74 4.87 -6.17
CA GLU A 94 -7.30 5.13 -7.54
C GLU A 94 -5.84 4.72 -7.75
N ASP A 95 -4.97 5.07 -6.81
CA ASP A 95 -3.55 4.70 -6.83
C ASP A 95 -3.36 3.18 -6.93
N MET A 96 -4.06 2.43 -6.11
CA MET A 96 -4.01 0.96 -6.14
C MET A 96 -4.54 0.39 -7.45
N ARG A 97 -5.67 0.90 -7.93
CA ARG A 97 -6.27 0.49 -9.21
C ARG A 97 -5.34 0.71 -10.39
N LEU A 98 -4.68 1.87 -10.48
CA LEU A 98 -3.73 2.19 -11.55
C LEU A 98 -2.52 1.23 -11.59
N ARG A 99 -2.23 0.58 -10.48
CA ARG A 99 -1.13 -0.39 -10.34
C ARG A 99 -1.59 -1.85 -10.39
N GLY A 100 -2.88 -2.09 -10.67
CA GLY A 100 -3.43 -3.45 -10.73
C GLY A 100 -3.67 -4.10 -9.37
N PHE A 101 -3.67 -3.33 -8.28
CA PHE A 101 -4.00 -3.82 -6.95
C PHE A 101 -5.48 -3.62 -6.63
N VAL A 102 -6.03 -4.56 -5.87
CA VAL A 102 -7.37 -4.45 -5.29
C VAL A 102 -7.27 -3.65 -4.01
N ALA A 103 -7.79 -2.42 -4.02
CA ALA A 103 -7.88 -1.57 -2.83
C ALA A 103 -9.03 -1.99 -1.95
N SER A 104 -8.78 -2.05 -0.64
CA SER A 104 -9.84 -2.21 0.37
C SER A 104 -9.51 -1.39 1.61
N SER A 105 -10.48 -1.26 2.52
CA SER A 105 -10.32 -0.52 3.76
C SER A 105 -11.02 -1.23 4.91
N ARG A 106 -10.40 -1.15 6.07
CA ARG A 106 -11.05 -1.43 7.35
C ARG A 106 -11.25 -0.10 8.07
N GLU A 107 -12.48 0.21 8.41
CA GLU A 107 -12.80 1.40 9.19
C GLU A 107 -12.26 1.23 10.62
N LEU A 108 -11.63 2.27 11.13
CA LEU A 108 -11.14 2.37 12.50
C LEU A 108 -12.00 3.34 13.31
N GLU A 109 -12.41 4.44 12.68
CA GLU A 109 -13.28 5.46 13.25
C GLU A 109 -14.03 6.17 12.12
N SER A 110 -15.32 6.44 12.30
CA SER A 110 -16.13 7.27 11.42
C SER A 110 -17.17 8.02 12.24
N GLY A 111 -17.41 9.30 11.91
CA GLY A 111 -18.44 10.07 12.60
C GLY A 111 -18.38 11.57 12.34
N VAL A 112 -19.40 12.26 12.89
CA VAL A 112 -19.52 13.72 12.84
C VAL A 112 -19.04 14.31 14.17
N PHE A 113 -18.15 15.28 14.10
CA PHE A 113 -17.49 15.90 15.25
C PHE A 113 -17.39 17.43 15.08
N LEU A 114 -17.05 18.12 16.16
CA LEU A 114 -16.48 19.45 16.05
C LEU A 114 -14.97 19.35 15.76
N PRO A 115 -14.42 20.27 14.97
CA PRO A 115 -13.00 20.24 14.63
C PRO A 115 -12.13 20.59 15.83
N THR A 116 -10.96 19.97 15.91
CA THR A 116 -9.88 20.46 16.75
C THR A 116 -9.36 21.79 16.23
N PRO A 117 -8.62 22.59 17.03
CA PRO A 117 -8.03 23.84 16.55
C PRO A 117 -7.15 23.67 15.30
N GLU A 118 -6.38 22.57 15.21
CA GLU A 118 -5.58 22.23 14.02
C GLU A 118 -6.48 21.97 12.81
N GLU A 119 -7.50 21.13 12.96
CA GLU A 119 -8.42 20.78 11.88
C GLU A 119 -9.20 22.00 11.37
N ALA A 120 -9.68 22.86 12.28
CA ALA A 120 -10.34 24.11 11.92
C ALA A 120 -9.42 25.04 11.12
N MET A 121 -8.17 25.19 11.56
CA MET A 121 -7.17 26.00 10.87
C MET A 121 -6.82 25.43 9.49
N MET A 122 -6.61 24.12 9.37
CA MET A 122 -6.21 23.47 8.12
C MET A 122 -7.33 23.46 7.09
N LEU A 123 -8.58 23.30 7.54
CA LEU A 123 -9.77 23.31 6.67
C LEU A 123 -10.29 24.73 6.39
N GLY A 124 -9.89 25.72 7.17
CA GLY A 124 -10.43 27.07 7.09
C GLY A 124 -11.91 27.15 7.48
N VAL A 125 -12.34 26.34 8.45
CA VAL A 125 -13.73 26.31 8.95
C VAL A 125 -13.83 26.92 10.35
N SER A 126 -15.06 27.33 10.73
CA SER A 126 -15.31 27.78 12.10
C SER A 126 -15.15 26.62 13.10
N PRO A 127 -14.66 26.86 14.33
CA PRO A 127 -14.65 25.87 15.40
C PRO A 127 -16.04 25.29 15.74
N SER A 128 -17.12 25.98 15.39
CA SER A 128 -18.50 25.54 15.56
C SER A 128 -19.07 24.79 14.35
N GLU A 129 -18.35 24.73 13.25
CA GLU A 129 -18.76 24.05 12.02
C GLU A 129 -18.43 22.55 12.10
N SER A 130 -19.42 21.68 11.92
CA SER A 130 -19.23 20.25 12.01
C SER A 130 -18.36 19.71 10.87
N ILE A 131 -17.55 18.72 11.22
CA ILE A 131 -16.70 17.96 10.31
C ILE A 131 -17.04 16.49 10.36
N VAL A 132 -16.71 15.77 9.30
CA VAL A 132 -16.65 14.31 9.27
C VAL A 132 -15.20 13.89 9.51
N ARG A 133 -14.98 12.99 10.46
CA ARG A 133 -13.67 12.37 10.68
C ARG A 133 -13.75 10.90 10.28
N LEU A 134 -12.79 10.47 9.48
CA LEU A 134 -12.66 9.11 8.95
C LEU A 134 -11.25 8.61 9.23
N SER A 135 -11.13 7.54 10.00
CA SER A 135 -9.86 6.85 10.21
C SER A 135 -9.97 5.45 9.61
N ARG A 136 -9.05 5.10 8.72
CA ARG A 136 -9.10 3.85 7.94
C ARG A 136 -7.74 3.18 7.88
N LEU A 137 -7.72 1.86 8.06
CA LEU A 137 -6.62 1.03 7.63
C LEU A 137 -6.81 0.72 6.15
N ARG A 138 -5.84 1.11 5.32
CA ARG A 138 -5.87 0.95 3.87
C ARG A 138 -5.09 -0.29 3.46
N LEU A 139 -5.69 -1.14 2.63
CA LEU A 139 -5.11 -2.41 2.22
C LEU A 139 -5.00 -2.49 0.69
N ALA A 140 -3.91 -3.12 0.22
CA ALA A 140 -3.72 -3.50 -1.18
C ALA A 140 -3.64 -5.03 -1.25
N ASN A 141 -4.51 -5.67 -2.02
CA ASN A 141 -4.63 -7.13 -2.08
C ASN A 141 -4.75 -7.78 -0.68
N GLY A 142 -5.47 -7.13 0.24
CA GLY A 142 -5.65 -7.58 1.62
C GLY A 142 -4.43 -7.35 2.54
N VAL A 143 -3.34 -6.72 2.07
CA VAL A 143 -2.15 -6.40 2.88
C VAL A 143 -2.26 -4.98 3.40
N PRO A 144 -2.08 -4.74 4.73
CA PRO A 144 -2.04 -3.40 5.29
C PRO A 144 -0.92 -2.55 4.69
N MET A 145 -1.27 -1.36 4.18
CA MET A 145 -0.34 -0.45 3.50
C MET A 145 -0.21 0.89 4.19
N ALA A 146 -1.33 1.42 4.73
CA ALA A 146 -1.34 2.72 5.39
C ALA A 146 -2.46 2.84 6.42
N ILE A 147 -2.26 3.72 7.40
CA ILE A 147 -3.32 4.26 8.26
C ILE A 147 -3.59 5.67 7.76
N GLU A 148 -4.86 5.98 7.51
CA GLU A 148 -5.31 7.25 6.98
C GLU A 148 -6.33 7.91 7.92
N HIS A 149 -6.06 9.13 8.34
CA HIS A 149 -6.97 9.96 9.12
C HIS A 149 -7.37 11.16 8.28
N THR A 150 -8.60 11.17 7.84
CA THR A 150 -9.16 12.18 6.93
C THR A 150 -10.23 13.00 7.63
N VAL A 151 -10.23 14.30 7.39
CA VAL A 151 -11.24 15.23 7.89
C VAL A 151 -11.82 16.01 6.73
N VAL A 152 -13.15 16.05 6.65
CA VAL A 152 -13.92 16.74 5.61
C VAL A 152 -14.98 17.61 6.26
N PRO A 153 -15.19 18.86 5.85
CA PRO A 153 -16.34 19.65 6.34
C PRO A 153 -17.67 18.93 6.05
N LEU A 154 -18.54 18.79 7.06
CA LEU A 154 -19.80 18.03 6.95
C LEU A 154 -20.65 18.49 5.76
N LYS A 155 -20.63 19.78 5.42
CA LYS A 155 -21.35 20.33 4.27
C LYS A 155 -20.97 19.72 2.92
N PHE A 156 -19.79 19.11 2.80
CA PHE A 156 -19.31 18.44 1.59
C PHE A 156 -19.60 16.92 1.61
N LEU A 157 -19.78 16.36 2.81
CA LEU A 157 -20.04 14.93 3.01
C LEU A 157 -21.15 14.76 4.09
N PRO A 158 -22.41 15.12 3.78
CA PRO A 158 -23.49 15.14 4.77
C PRO A 158 -23.94 13.74 5.24
N GLU A 159 -23.59 12.70 4.49
CA GLU A 159 -23.95 11.30 4.76
C GLU A 159 -22.67 10.44 4.81
N PRO A 160 -21.86 10.53 5.89
CA PRO A 160 -20.61 9.80 5.98
C PRO A 160 -20.80 8.27 5.99
N GLU A 161 -21.96 7.77 6.44
CA GLU A 161 -22.30 6.34 6.46
C GLU A 161 -22.45 5.76 5.04
N ALA A 162 -22.79 6.59 4.07
CA ALA A 162 -22.90 6.23 2.65
C ALA A 162 -21.54 6.29 1.91
N LEU A 163 -20.44 6.60 2.63
CA LEU A 163 -19.12 6.67 2.03
C LEU A 163 -18.66 5.27 1.63
N GLY A 164 -18.51 5.05 0.34
CA GLY A 164 -17.92 3.85 -0.22
C GLY A 164 -16.39 3.77 0.06
N PRO A 165 -15.68 2.87 -0.62
CA PRO A 165 -14.24 2.66 -0.41
C PRO A 165 -13.37 3.87 -0.80
N SER A 166 -13.90 4.82 -1.59
CA SER A 166 -13.17 5.99 -2.10
C SER A 166 -13.86 7.30 -1.70
N LEU A 167 -13.15 8.13 -0.95
CA LEU A 167 -13.61 9.48 -0.63
C LEU A 167 -13.72 10.35 -1.89
N TYR A 168 -12.75 10.24 -2.81
CA TYR A 168 -12.73 11.08 -4.01
C TYR A 168 -13.90 10.73 -4.94
N ASP A 169 -14.23 9.45 -5.11
CA ASP A 169 -15.40 9.05 -5.91
C ASP A 169 -16.71 9.61 -5.28
N ALA A 170 -16.82 9.59 -3.95
CA ALA A 170 -17.97 10.16 -3.25
C ALA A 170 -18.07 11.68 -3.38
N LEU A 171 -16.93 12.39 -3.39
CA LEU A 171 -16.87 13.83 -3.61
C LEU A 171 -17.17 14.17 -5.09
N GLU A 172 -16.60 13.42 -6.04
CA GLU A 172 -16.85 13.60 -7.47
C GLU A 172 -18.32 13.40 -7.84
N ALA A 173 -18.98 12.38 -7.25
CA ALA A 173 -20.41 12.17 -7.43
C ALA A 173 -21.28 13.37 -6.99
N ARG A 174 -20.73 14.26 -6.18
CA ARG A 174 -21.34 15.52 -5.72
C ARG A 174 -20.83 16.76 -6.44
N ASN A 175 -20.00 16.61 -7.48
CA ASN A 175 -19.27 17.69 -8.15
C ASN A 175 -18.35 18.49 -7.20
N LEU A 176 -17.79 17.83 -6.19
CA LEU A 176 -16.89 18.37 -5.19
C LEU A 176 -15.50 17.69 -5.25
N GLY A 177 -15.12 17.16 -6.43
CA GLY A 177 -13.81 16.58 -6.65
C GLY A 177 -12.69 17.61 -6.40
N PRO A 178 -11.62 17.23 -5.70
CA PRO A 178 -10.50 18.15 -5.44
C PRO A 178 -9.75 18.47 -6.73
N ALA A 179 -9.47 19.75 -6.96
CA ALA A 179 -8.79 20.26 -8.16
C ALA A 179 -7.27 20.44 -7.94
N ARG A 180 -6.84 20.68 -6.70
CA ARG A 180 -5.44 20.86 -6.34
C ARG A 180 -5.18 20.43 -4.89
N GLY A 181 -3.94 20.09 -4.59
CA GLY A 181 -3.53 19.73 -3.23
C GLY A 181 -2.16 20.28 -2.86
N LEU A 182 -1.97 20.51 -1.56
CA LEU A 182 -0.66 20.72 -0.95
C LEU A 182 -0.32 19.49 -0.13
N GLN A 183 0.81 18.87 -0.42
CA GLN A 183 1.25 17.67 0.26
C GLN A 183 2.63 17.86 0.87
N ARG A 184 2.79 17.42 2.12
CA ARG A 184 4.07 17.37 2.83
C ARG A 184 4.38 15.94 3.19
N LEU A 185 5.61 15.53 2.92
CA LEU A 185 6.14 14.21 3.26
C LEU A 185 7.26 14.37 4.28
N ARG A 186 7.25 13.53 5.30
CA ARG A 186 8.36 13.39 6.25
C ARG A 186 8.47 11.95 6.75
N ALA A 187 9.66 11.52 7.12
CA ALA A 187 9.87 10.26 7.82
C ALA A 187 9.56 10.42 9.31
N THR A 188 8.93 9.41 9.91
CA THR A 188 8.72 9.30 11.35
C THR A 188 8.71 7.84 11.77
N LEU A 189 8.53 7.57 13.05
CA LEU A 189 8.36 6.22 13.58
C LEU A 189 6.89 5.99 13.93
N LEU A 190 6.39 4.78 13.70
CA LEU A 190 5.07 4.36 14.12
C LEU A 190 4.97 4.28 15.64
N THR A 191 3.78 4.53 16.18
CA THR A 191 3.42 4.11 17.53
C THR A 191 3.30 2.59 17.56
N ASP A 192 3.38 1.98 18.74
CA ASP A 192 3.23 0.53 18.88
C ASP A 192 1.83 0.08 18.42
N ALA A 193 0.80 0.88 18.66
CA ALA A 193 -0.57 0.60 18.21
C ALA A 193 -0.69 0.63 16.68
N ASP A 194 -0.13 1.66 16.03
CA ASP A 194 -0.16 1.77 14.56
C ASP A 194 0.69 0.68 13.90
N ALA A 195 1.82 0.32 14.50
CA ALA A 195 2.67 -0.77 14.02
C ALA A 195 1.93 -2.11 14.07
N ALA A 196 1.15 -2.36 15.12
CA ALA A 196 0.31 -3.56 15.23
C ALA A 196 -0.79 -3.58 14.16
N LEU A 197 -1.44 -2.44 13.88
CA LEU A 197 -2.44 -2.32 12.81
C LEU A 197 -1.84 -2.57 11.43
N LEU A 198 -0.63 -2.10 11.18
CA LEU A 198 0.10 -2.25 9.92
C LEU A 198 0.85 -3.59 9.82
N GLU A 199 0.80 -4.43 10.85
CA GLU A 199 1.48 -5.73 10.90
C GLU A 199 3.00 -5.61 10.69
N VAL A 200 3.61 -4.60 11.30
CA VAL A 200 5.07 -4.35 11.27
C VAL A 200 5.64 -4.32 12.69
N PRO A 201 6.96 -4.47 12.86
CA PRO A 201 7.59 -4.34 14.18
C PRO A 201 7.29 -2.99 14.85
N PRO A 202 7.22 -2.92 16.19
CA PRO A 202 7.09 -1.67 16.93
C PRO A 202 8.15 -0.65 16.49
N ARG A 203 7.76 0.63 16.45
CA ARG A 203 8.62 1.75 16.03
C ARG A 203 9.24 1.60 14.63
N SER A 204 8.61 0.84 13.74
CA SER A 204 9.04 0.78 12.34
C SER A 204 9.01 2.17 11.70
N PRO A 205 9.98 2.46 10.79
CA PRO A 205 9.95 3.69 9.98
C PRO A 205 8.67 3.77 9.16
N THR A 206 8.11 4.96 9.05
CA THR A 206 6.94 5.26 8.23
C THR A 206 7.12 6.55 7.46
N LEU A 207 6.48 6.63 6.30
CA LEU A 207 6.34 7.84 5.52
C LEU A 207 5.05 8.53 5.96
N TYR A 208 5.19 9.62 6.72
CA TYR A 208 4.07 10.44 7.14
C TYR A 208 3.76 11.47 6.07
N ILE A 209 2.52 11.48 5.60
CA ILE A 209 2.02 12.43 4.63
C ILE A 209 0.90 13.26 5.25
N GLN A 210 1.03 14.56 5.12
CA GLN A 210 -0.01 15.52 5.41
C GLN A 210 -0.47 16.16 4.11
N ARG A 211 -1.77 16.06 3.80
CA ARG A 211 -2.37 16.61 2.58
C ARG A 211 -3.51 17.55 2.93
N ILE A 212 -3.57 18.67 2.22
CA ILE A 212 -4.73 19.56 2.17
C ILE A 212 -5.17 19.64 0.74
N ALA A 213 -6.44 19.33 0.45
CA ALA A 213 -7.01 19.38 -0.88
C ALA A 213 -8.08 20.49 -1.00
N TYR A 214 -8.13 21.09 -2.18
CA TYR A 214 -8.97 22.24 -2.48
C TYR A 214 -9.81 22.00 -3.72
N LEU A 215 -11.04 22.49 -3.69
CA LEU A 215 -11.91 22.57 -4.85
C LEU A 215 -11.39 23.60 -5.87
N ALA A 216 -11.96 23.62 -7.06
CA ALA A 216 -11.60 24.58 -8.11
C ALA A 216 -11.86 26.04 -7.72
N ASP A 217 -12.84 26.28 -6.85
CA ASP A 217 -13.16 27.60 -6.29
C ASP A 217 -12.27 28.02 -5.10
N GLY A 218 -11.34 27.16 -4.70
CA GLY A 218 -10.37 27.44 -3.63
C GLY A 218 -10.82 27.03 -2.23
N ARG A 219 -12.05 26.55 -2.04
CA ARG A 219 -12.49 26.03 -0.74
C ARG A 219 -11.71 24.77 -0.38
N CYS A 220 -11.29 24.64 0.88
CA CYS A 220 -10.67 23.42 1.38
C CYS A 220 -11.72 22.32 1.56
N VAL A 221 -11.51 21.15 0.94
CA VAL A 221 -12.46 20.04 0.99
C VAL A 221 -11.95 18.90 1.86
N GLU A 222 -10.64 18.78 2.06
CA GLU A 222 -10.00 17.66 2.76
C GLU A 222 -8.75 18.11 3.50
N PHE A 223 -8.59 17.58 4.71
CA PHE A 223 -7.34 17.53 5.43
C PHE A 223 -7.06 16.09 5.84
N THR A 224 -5.96 15.50 5.34
CA THR A 224 -5.61 14.10 5.56
C THR A 224 -4.21 13.96 6.12
N ARG A 225 -4.06 13.06 7.09
CA ARG A 225 -2.79 12.58 7.64
C ARG A 225 -2.70 11.08 7.42
N SER A 226 -1.64 10.63 6.76
CA SER A 226 -1.47 9.20 6.42
C SER A 226 -0.10 8.72 6.85
N TYR A 227 -0.05 7.49 7.35
CA TYR A 227 1.16 6.79 7.76
C TYR A 227 1.32 5.57 6.86
N TYR A 228 2.22 5.68 5.88
CA TYR A 228 2.50 4.61 4.92
C TYR A 228 3.68 3.77 5.38
N ARG A 229 3.58 2.46 5.20
CA ARG A 229 4.69 1.53 5.43
C ARG A 229 5.85 1.88 4.52
N ALA A 230 7.02 2.22 5.11
CA ALA A 230 8.22 2.58 4.34
C ALA A 230 8.90 1.40 3.64
N ASP A 231 8.55 0.16 4.01
CA ASP A 231 9.04 -1.06 3.37
C ASP A 231 8.29 -1.44 2.08
N THR A 232 7.15 -0.76 1.81
CA THR A 232 6.26 -1.07 0.68
C THR A 232 5.91 0.11 -0.20
N TYR A 233 6.14 1.33 0.28
CA TYR A 233 5.72 2.54 -0.40
C TYR A 233 6.89 3.41 -0.78
N ASP A 234 7.03 3.69 -2.09
CA ASP A 234 7.98 4.64 -2.65
C ASP A 234 7.24 5.83 -3.28
N PHE A 235 7.73 7.04 -3.05
CA PHE A 235 7.25 8.24 -3.71
C PHE A 235 8.22 8.64 -4.80
N VAL A 236 7.78 8.55 -6.05
CA VAL A 236 8.59 8.82 -7.23
C VAL A 236 8.22 10.18 -7.82
N SER A 237 9.22 11.00 -8.13
CA SER A 237 9.04 12.26 -8.86
C SER A 237 10.00 12.32 -10.03
N GLU A 238 9.49 12.58 -11.21
CA GLU A 238 10.31 12.89 -12.37
C GLU A 238 10.74 14.37 -12.30
N LEU A 239 12.05 14.59 -12.36
CA LEU A 239 12.63 15.93 -12.32
C LEU A 239 13.11 16.31 -13.73
N THR A 240 12.59 17.41 -14.25
CA THR A 240 13.05 17.99 -15.52
C THR A 240 13.79 19.29 -15.29
N LEU A 241 14.93 19.49 -15.96
CA LEU A 241 15.63 20.77 -15.93
C LEU A 241 14.80 21.81 -16.69
N SER A 242 14.33 22.83 -15.99
CA SER A 242 13.81 24.02 -16.68
C SER A 242 14.95 24.66 -17.46
N PRO A 243 14.77 24.98 -18.78
CA PRO A 243 15.79 25.73 -19.53
C PRO A 243 16.05 27.03 -18.76
N ALA A 244 17.31 27.22 -18.36
CA ALA A 244 17.73 28.45 -17.71
C ALA A 244 17.34 29.61 -18.61
N THR A 245 16.54 30.53 -18.10
CA THR A 245 16.28 31.80 -18.77
C THR A 245 17.63 32.45 -19.01
N ARG A 246 18.16 32.41 -20.23
CA ARG A 246 19.35 33.14 -20.62
C ARG A 246 19.06 34.61 -20.31
N ARG A 247 19.53 35.10 -19.20
CA ARG A 247 19.63 36.54 -18.98
C ARG A 247 20.57 37.05 -20.07
N SER A 248 19.99 37.65 -21.10
CA SER A 248 20.72 38.52 -22.00
C SER A 248 21.40 39.58 -21.13
N ARG A 249 22.71 39.48 -21.01
CA ARG A 249 23.53 40.58 -20.46
C ARG A 249 23.44 41.72 -21.49
N PRO A 250 23.27 42.94 -21.00
CA PRO A 250 23.31 44.16 -21.82
C PRO A 250 24.69 44.37 -22.42
#